data_5dcef13823b30d23727ab5fdcfeaec9b
#
_entry.id   5dcef13823b30d23727ab5fdcfeaec9b
#
_cell.length_a   1.000
_cell.length_b   1.000
_cell.length_c   1.000
_cell.angle_alpha   90.00
_cell.angle_beta   90.00
_cell.angle_gamma   90.00
#
_symmetry.space_group_name_H-M   'P 1'
#
loop_
_entity.id
_entity.type
_entity.pdbx_description
1 polymer ?
#
loop_
_entity_poly.entity_id
_entity_poly.type
_entity_poly.pdbx_seq_one_letter_code
_entity_poly.pdbx_strand_id
1 'polypeptide(L)'
;MAFRRLSEGVAPAVSRAYNELMRVRVHFERTGGITGRKVEVFVDSDSLPPTQAKRLQTLLAQSRFFDLPLDMRSSPGGADRFLYRVTVEADSRTRTVEAGEAAVPANMWPLLDWLSRRET
;
A
#
# COMPACT_ATOMS: atom_id res chain seq x y z
N MET A 1 -28.72 -21.00 3.40
CA MET A 1 -28.17 -20.76 2.95
C MET A 1 -27.39 -20.72 2.80
N ALA A 2 -27.53 -20.50 2.63
CA ALA A 2 -26.70 -20.29 2.16
C ALA A 2 -26.25 -20.09 1.80
N PHE A 3 -26.55 -19.70 1.34
CA PHE A 3 -26.04 -19.24 0.85
C PHE A 3 -25.84 -18.62 0.81
N ARG A 4 -26.46 -18.60 1.15
CA ARG A 4 -26.33 -17.92 0.99
C ARG A 4 -25.92 -17.43 0.90
N ARG A 5 -26.35 -17.31 0.81
CA ARG A 5 -25.83 -16.80 0.49
C ARG A 5 -25.43 -16.60 -0.10
N LEU A 6 -25.72 -16.41 -0.81
CA LEU A 6 -25.16 -16.17 -1.61
C LEU A 6 -25.20 -15.46 -2.16
N SER A 7 -25.73 -15.15 -2.26
CA SER A 7 -25.74 -14.34 -2.97
C SER A 7 -25.33 -13.15 -2.53
N GLU A 8 -25.45 -12.82 -1.96
CA GLU A 8 -25.00 -11.94 -1.64
C GLU A 8 -24.03 -11.63 -2.07
N GLY A 9 -24.20 -11.62 -2.96
CA GLY A 9 -23.28 -11.16 -3.63
C GLY A 9 -22.13 -11.94 -3.47
N VAL A 10 -21.90 -12.77 -4.35
CA VAL A 10 -20.70 -13.56 -4.22
C VAL A 10 -19.47 -12.67 -4.20
N ALA A 11 -19.45 -11.64 -5.03
CA ALA A 11 -18.29 -10.78 -5.08
C ALA A 11 -18.02 -10.06 -3.76
N PRO A 12 -19.03 -9.48 -3.11
CA PRO A 12 -18.76 -8.90 -1.79
C PRO A 12 -18.31 -9.92 -0.77
N ALA A 13 -18.86 -11.13 -0.82
CA ALA A 13 -18.44 -12.16 0.13
C ALA A 13 -17.00 -12.59 -0.11
N VAL A 14 -16.63 -12.74 -1.37
CA VAL A 14 -15.27 -13.11 -1.69
C VAL A 14 -14.30 -12.02 -1.27
N SER A 15 -14.67 -10.78 -1.53
CA SER A 15 -13.82 -9.64 -1.18
C SER A 15 -13.60 -9.57 0.32
N ARG A 16 -14.64 -9.82 1.11
CA ARG A 16 -14.50 -9.79 2.55
C ARG A 16 -13.60 -10.93 3.04
N ALA A 17 -13.79 -12.11 2.48
CA ALA A 17 -12.95 -13.23 2.88
C ALA A 17 -11.49 -12.94 2.56
N TYR A 18 -11.24 -12.37 1.41
CA TYR A 18 -9.90 -11.99 1.02
C TYR A 18 -9.31 -11.04 2.05
N ASN A 19 -10.06 -10.00 2.44
CA ASN A 19 -9.56 -9.01 3.37
C ASN A 19 -9.32 -9.59 4.76
N GLU A 20 -10.12 -10.56 5.16
CA GLU A 20 -10.01 -11.14 6.49
C GLU A 20 -8.92 -12.18 6.59
N LEU A 21 -8.66 -12.89 5.51
CA LEU A 21 -7.71 -14.00 5.55
C LEU A 21 -6.34 -13.64 5.03
N MET A 22 -6.26 -12.59 4.22
CA MET A 22 -4.99 -12.23 3.60
C MET A 22 -4.14 -11.46 4.59
N ARG A 23 -2.99 -12.00 4.89
CA ARG A 23 -2.00 -11.27 5.66
C ARG A 23 -1.23 -10.36 4.73
N VAL A 24 -1.08 -9.12 5.14
CA VAL A 24 -0.38 -8.12 4.33
C VAL A 24 0.76 -7.56 5.16
N ARG A 25 1.94 -7.56 4.57
CA ARG A 25 3.09 -6.89 5.16
C ARG A 25 3.55 -5.82 4.21
N VAL A 26 3.88 -4.66 4.77
CA VAL A 26 4.30 -3.52 3.97
C VAL A 26 5.62 -3.01 4.52
N HIS A 27 6.56 -2.79 3.62
CA HIS A 27 7.80 -2.10 3.95
C HIS A 27 7.80 -0.81 3.15
N PHE A 28 7.75 0.30 3.86
CA PHE A 28 7.70 1.62 3.27
C PHE A 28 9.04 2.33 3.52
N GLU A 29 9.61 2.90 2.48
CA GLU A 29 10.83 3.69 2.59
C GLU A 29 10.63 5.02 1.91
N ARG A 30 11.11 6.07 2.57
CA ARG A 30 11.17 7.39 1.97
C ARG A 30 12.58 7.91 2.16
N THR A 31 13.21 8.31 1.07
CA THR A 31 14.56 8.87 1.11
C THR A 31 14.55 10.23 0.45
N GLY A 32 15.52 11.06 0.84
CA GLY A 32 15.66 12.37 0.23
C GLY A 32 15.40 13.48 1.23
N GLY A 33 15.01 14.63 0.67
CA GLY A 33 14.84 15.83 1.46
C GLY A 33 16.19 16.49 1.73
N ILE A 34 16.17 17.55 2.51
CA ILE A 34 17.37 18.36 2.76
C ILE A 34 18.42 17.52 3.49
N THR A 35 18.00 16.71 4.44
CA THR A 35 18.93 15.92 5.24
C THR A 35 19.34 14.62 4.56
N GLY A 36 18.64 14.20 3.54
CA GLY A 36 18.90 12.93 2.90
C GLY A 36 18.55 11.72 3.76
N ARG A 37 17.80 11.93 4.83
CA ARG A 37 17.49 10.84 5.75
C ARG A 37 16.59 9.81 5.10
N LYS A 38 16.77 8.57 5.54
CA LYS A 38 15.92 7.48 5.13
C LYS A 38 14.91 7.21 6.24
N VAL A 39 13.66 7.14 5.88
CA VAL A 39 12.58 6.80 6.80
C VAL A 39 12.10 5.42 6.41
N GLU A 40 11.96 4.54 7.39
CA GLU A 40 11.45 3.19 7.13
C GLU A 40 10.31 2.89 8.07
N VAL A 41 9.28 2.25 7.52
CA VAL A 41 8.12 1.83 8.30
C VAL A 41 7.79 0.40 7.89
N PHE A 42 7.60 -0.46 8.89
CA PHE A 42 7.18 -1.84 8.66
C PHE A 42 5.80 -2.02 9.26
N VAL A 43 4.88 -2.53 8.48
CA VAL A 43 3.51 -2.75 8.93
C VAL A 43 3.11 -4.17 8.60
N ASP A 44 2.52 -4.85 9.58
CA ASP A 44 2.00 -6.20 9.40
C ASP A 44 0.53 -6.17 9.82
N SER A 45 -0.35 -6.55 8.92
CA SER A 45 -1.78 -6.45 9.19
C SER A 45 -2.19 -7.29 10.42
N ASP A 46 -1.46 -8.36 10.70
CA ASP A 46 -1.76 -9.18 11.87
C ASP A 46 -1.45 -8.47 13.19
N SER A 47 -0.62 -7.44 13.13
CA SER A 47 -0.25 -6.68 14.31
C SER A 47 -1.08 -5.43 14.49
N LEU A 48 -2.01 -5.17 13.58
CA LEU A 48 -2.83 -3.97 13.62
C LEU A 48 -4.20 -4.26 14.24
N PRO A 49 -4.80 -3.27 14.90
CA PRO A 49 -6.21 -3.42 15.24
C PRO A 49 -7.03 -3.69 13.99
N PRO A 50 -8.14 -4.43 14.11
CA PRO A 50 -8.91 -4.80 12.91
C PRO A 50 -9.34 -3.63 12.04
N THR A 51 -9.70 -2.50 12.64
CA THR A 51 -10.11 -1.33 11.85
C THR A 51 -8.95 -0.79 11.02
N GLN A 52 -7.75 -0.81 11.58
CA GLN A 52 -6.59 -0.31 10.85
C GLN A 52 -6.11 -1.29 9.81
N ALA A 53 -6.20 -2.59 10.11
CA ALA A 53 -5.86 -3.59 9.10
C ALA A 53 -6.78 -3.45 7.89
N LYS A 54 -8.07 -3.23 8.14
CA LYS A 54 -9.02 -3.03 7.06
C LYS A 54 -8.73 -1.75 6.30
N ARG A 55 -8.34 -0.70 7.02
CA ARG A 55 -7.98 0.55 6.36
C ARG A 55 -6.80 0.36 5.42
N LEU A 56 -5.79 -0.37 5.87
CA LEU A 56 -4.64 -0.64 5.03
C LEU A 56 -5.05 -1.35 3.74
N GLN A 57 -5.90 -2.34 3.85
CA GLN A 57 -6.34 -3.08 2.68
C GLN A 57 -7.16 -2.22 1.74
N THR A 58 -7.98 -1.33 2.30
CA THR A 58 -8.74 -0.39 1.49
C THR A 58 -7.80 0.54 0.72
N LEU A 59 -6.77 1.03 1.40
CA LEU A 59 -5.82 1.94 0.75
C LEU A 59 -5.05 1.25 -0.36
N LEU A 60 -4.67 -0.01 -0.14
CA LEU A 60 -4.00 -0.77 -1.19
C LEU A 60 -4.91 -0.98 -2.40
N ALA A 61 -6.17 -1.26 -2.15
CA ALA A 61 -7.12 -1.43 -3.24
C ALA A 61 -7.35 -0.12 -3.99
N GLN A 62 -7.49 0.98 -3.28
CA GLN A 62 -7.71 2.27 -3.91
C GLN A 62 -6.52 2.70 -4.78
N SER A 63 -5.32 2.38 -4.34
CA SER A 63 -4.13 2.74 -5.10
C SER A 63 -3.92 1.80 -6.28
N ARG A 64 -4.64 0.68 -6.33
CA ARG A 64 -4.43 -0.38 -7.32
C ARG A 64 -2.97 -0.79 -7.34
N PHE A 65 -2.44 -1.03 -6.15
CA PHE A 65 -1.01 -1.18 -5.94
C PHE A 65 -0.39 -2.24 -6.84
N PHE A 66 -1.06 -3.38 -6.99
CA PHE A 66 -0.48 -4.47 -7.78
C PHE A 66 -0.56 -4.23 -9.29
N ASP A 67 -1.23 -3.16 -9.70
CA ASP A 67 -1.29 -2.77 -11.11
C ASP A 67 -0.41 -1.57 -11.41
N LEU A 68 0.27 -1.00 -10.41
CA LEU A 68 1.13 0.15 -10.63
C LEU A 68 2.41 -0.26 -11.36
N PRO A 69 2.96 0.63 -12.17
CA PRO A 69 4.31 0.38 -12.71
C PRO A 69 5.31 0.25 -11.58
N LEU A 70 6.34 -0.55 -11.80
CA LEU A 70 7.34 -0.79 -10.77
C LEU A 70 8.23 0.43 -10.52
N ASP A 71 8.40 1.25 -11.53
CA ASP A 71 9.29 2.41 -11.42
C ASP A 71 8.58 3.63 -11.99
N MET A 72 8.27 4.57 -11.12
CA MET A 72 7.56 5.79 -11.51
C MET A 72 8.38 7.01 -11.14
N ARG A 73 9.65 7.01 -11.46
CA ARG A 73 10.49 8.15 -11.18
C ARG A 73 10.31 9.19 -12.28
N SER A 74 10.44 10.45 -11.88
CA SER A 74 10.37 11.52 -12.87
C SER A 74 11.65 11.54 -13.71
N SER A 75 11.67 12.39 -14.73
CA SER A 75 12.81 12.49 -15.62
C SER A 75 14.09 12.80 -14.85
N PRO A 76 15.24 12.37 -15.38
CA PRO A 76 16.51 12.74 -14.78
C PRO A 76 16.61 14.24 -14.63
N GLY A 77 17.13 14.67 -13.49
CA GLY A 77 17.19 16.08 -13.18
C GLY A 77 15.88 16.67 -12.73
N GLY A 78 14.86 15.82 -12.53
CA GLY A 78 13.58 16.30 -12.10
C GLY A 78 13.60 16.78 -10.67
N ALA A 79 12.44 17.25 -10.21
CA ALA A 79 12.31 17.95 -8.97
C ALA A 79 11.93 17.04 -7.80
N ASP A 80 12.22 15.77 -7.89
CA ASP A 80 11.88 14.83 -6.81
C ASP A 80 12.74 15.11 -5.60
N ARG A 81 12.12 15.63 -4.55
CA ARG A 81 12.82 15.80 -3.29
C ARG A 81 12.80 14.53 -2.49
N PHE A 82 11.79 13.70 -2.70
CA PHE A 82 11.67 12.44 -2.01
C PHE A 82 11.49 11.31 -3.00
N LEU A 83 12.04 10.17 -2.65
CA LEU A 83 11.80 8.92 -3.36
C LEU A 83 11.09 7.98 -2.41
N TYR A 84 10.04 7.37 -2.91
CA TYR A 84 9.26 6.42 -2.13
C TYR A 84 9.45 5.03 -2.68
N ARG A 85 9.64 4.08 -1.80
CA ARG A 85 9.69 2.67 -2.17
C ARG A 85 8.73 1.94 -1.25
N VAL A 86 7.77 1.25 -1.85
CA VAL A 86 6.78 0.50 -1.08
C VAL A 86 6.83 -0.95 -1.56
N THR A 87 7.10 -1.85 -0.63
CA THR A 87 7.06 -3.29 -0.91
C THR A 87 5.87 -3.86 -0.17
N VAL A 88 5.00 -4.52 -0.90
CA VAL A 88 3.82 -5.15 -0.31
C VAL A 88 3.92 -6.64 -0.55
N GLU A 89 3.81 -7.38 0.54
CA GLU A 89 3.76 -8.84 0.49
C GLU A 89 2.38 -9.25 0.95
N ALA A 90 1.64 -9.88 0.06
CA ALA A 90 0.27 -10.30 0.34
C ALA A 90 0.13 -11.73 -0.12
N ASP A 91 -0.06 -12.65 0.84
CA ASP A 91 -0.14 -14.06 0.55
C ASP A 91 1.15 -14.49 -0.16
N SER A 92 1.07 -15.03 -1.35
CA SER A 92 2.27 -15.47 -2.06
C SER A 92 2.79 -14.44 -3.05
N ARG A 93 2.23 -13.23 -3.03
CA ARG A 93 2.61 -12.18 -3.97
C ARG A 93 3.45 -11.14 -3.27
N THR A 94 4.48 -10.70 -3.95
CA THR A 94 5.33 -9.62 -3.46
C THR A 94 5.54 -8.63 -4.58
N ARG A 95 5.38 -7.36 -4.30
CA ARG A 95 5.58 -6.33 -5.32
C ARG A 95 6.22 -5.11 -4.69
N THR A 96 7.23 -4.59 -5.34
CA THR A 96 7.91 -3.37 -4.92
C THR A 96 7.69 -2.30 -5.98
N VAL A 97 7.21 -1.15 -5.54
CA VAL A 97 6.97 -0.01 -6.41
C VAL A 97 7.81 1.15 -5.94
N GLU A 98 8.51 1.79 -6.86
CA GLU A 98 9.30 2.98 -6.57
C GLU A 98 8.69 4.16 -7.31
N ALA A 99 8.60 5.28 -6.62
CA ALA A 99 8.04 6.49 -7.21
C ALA A 99 8.76 7.71 -6.69
N GLY A 100 9.09 8.63 -7.59
CA GLY A 100 9.53 9.94 -7.18
C GLY A 100 8.33 10.78 -6.80
N GLU A 101 8.55 11.74 -5.93
CA GLU A 101 7.48 12.57 -5.40
C GLU A 101 6.62 13.17 -6.51
N ALA A 102 7.25 13.64 -7.56
CA ALA A 102 6.53 14.33 -8.64
C ALA A 102 5.75 13.37 -9.53
N ALA A 103 6.01 12.07 -9.44
CA ALA A 103 5.38 11.09 -10.32
C ALA A 103 4.39 10.18 -9.59
N VAL A 104 4.12 10.45 -8.32
CA VAL A 104 3.18 9.63 -7.55
C VAL A 104 1.77 9.85 -8.08
N PRO A 105 1.06 8.76 -8.45
CA PRO A 105 -0.33 8.92 -8.88
C PRO A 105 -1.21 9.45 -7.75
N ALA A 106 -2.24 10.18 -8.12
CA ALA A 106 -3.13 10.77 -7.13
C ALA A 106 -3.73 9.73 -6.19
N ASN A 107 -4.09 8.57 -6.73
CA ASN A 107 -4.74 7.54 -5.91
C ASN A 107 -3.77 6.79 -5.03
N MET A 108 -2.47 7.03 -5.13
CA MET A 108 -1.48 6.41 -4.25
C MET A 108 -1.18 7.27 -3.03
N TRP A 109 -1.44 8.57 -3.09
CA TRP A 109 -1.12 9.47 -1.99
C TRP A 109 -1.78 9.08 -0.66
N PRO A 110 -3.06 8.67 -0.63
CA PRO A 110 -3.64 8.27 0.66
C PRO A 110 -2.88 7.13 1.34
N LEU A 111 -2.38 6.18 0.54
CA LEU A 111 -1.58 5.09 1.11
C LEU A 111 -0.27 5.62 1.65
N LEU A 112 0.42 6.47 0.90
CA LEU A 112 1.69 7.02 1.34
C LEU A 112 1.53 7.87 2.60
N ASP A 113 0.46 8.67 2.65
CA ASP A 113 0.19 9.48 3.83
C ASP A 113 -0.04 8.62 5.06
N TRP A 114 -0.82 7.57 4.90
CA TRP A 114 -1.12 6.67 6.01
C TRP A 114 0.16 6.00 6.52
N LEU A 115 1.01 5.56 5.61
CA LEU A 115 2.26 4.92 5.99
C LEU A 115 3.21 5.92 6.66
N SER A 116 3.27 7.14 6.13
CA SER A 116 4.14 8.16 6.69
C SER A 116 3.78 8.51 8.12
N ARG A 117 2.50 8.44 8.47
CA ARG A 117 2.06 8.77 9.82
C ARG A 117 2.43 7.70 10.83
N ARG A 118 2.89 6.57 10.38
CA ARG A 118 3.33 5.50 11.27
C ARG A 118 4.82 5.58 11.57
N GLU A 119 5.46 6.57 11.01
CA GLU A 119 6.85 6.84 11.32
C GLU A 119 6.98 7.27 12.79
N THR A 120 7.97 6.73 13.49
CA THR A 120 8.18 7.10 14.89
C THR A 120 9.53 7.76 15.06
#